data_c2cb78615944360c1c185752ef56e47c
#
_entry.id   c2cb78615944360c1c185752ef56e47c
#
_cell.length_a   1.000
_cell.length_b   1.000
_cell.length_c   1.000
_cell.angle_alpha   90.00
_cell.angle_beta   90.00
_cell.angle_gamma   90.00
#
_symmetry.space_group_name_H-M   'P 1'
#
loop_
_entity.id
_entity.type
_entity.pdbx_description
1 polymer ?
#
loop_
_entity_poly.entity_id
_entity_poly.type
_entity_poly.pdbx_seq_one_letter_code
_entity_poly.pdbx_strand_id
1 'polypeptide(L)'
;MKLRKRLAAVLLSAVMILTGLTACDGTAPAGPAELTWQNSRTKKYLDTKRITAQEYTLTADMMASGQKVELKYAIKGKRAGYETAADSKLRVDGDGNVYLIGSRGSNKELEWWQYPAGSQSAESYAHSIRACWGYFTLPTDQNVGSISAGKYKKDDKTYDTETLKVYQENVYATYTYCYDGNELSFILVEPIVGMENIDLKPTADEAVIAIPPVDRVMKD
;
A
#
# COMPACT_ATOMS: atom_id res chain seq x y z
N MET A 1 15.47 12.96 46.90
CA MET A 1 15.24 11.60 46.39
C MET A 1 15.45 11.59 44.88
N LYS A 2 16.57 11.01 44.41
CA LYS A 2 17.05 11.14 43.00
C LYS A 2 16.45 10.03 42.13
N LEU A 3 15.62 10.41 41.16
CA LEU A 3 15.09 9.48 40.16
C LEU A 3 16.09 9.36 39.00
N ARG A 4 16.71 8.20 38.84
CA ARG A 4 17.68 7.92 37.77
C ARG A 4 16.93 7.55 36.51
N LYS A 5 17.09 8.37 35.46
CA LYS A 5 16.74 8.07 34.07
C LYS A 5 17.67 6.97 33.55
N ARG A 6 17.13 5.85 33.09
CA ARG A 6 17.85 4.87 32.31
C ARG A 6 17.46 5.03 30.84
N LEU A 7 18.34 5.64 30.06
CA LEU A 7 18.33 5.53 28.60
C LEU A 7 18.88 4.15 28.26
N ALA A 8 18.09 3.35 27.56
CA ALA A 8 18.58 2.17 26.87
C ALA A 8 18.99 2.58 25.46
N ALA A 9 20.30 2.64 25.24
CA ALA A 9 20.87 2.79 23.90
C ALA A 9 20.87 1.42 23.23
N VAL A 10 20.15 1.31 22.10
CA VAL A 10 20.25 0.16 21.20
C VAL A 10 21.48 0.37 20.31
N LEU A 11 22.54 -0.36 20.61
CA LEU A 11 23.75 -0.41 19.82
C LEU A 11 23.50 -1.29 18.58
N LEU A 12 23.54 -0.65 17.40
CA LEU A 12 23.65 -1.34 16.12
C LEU A 12 25.08 -1.92 16.00
N SER A 13 25.21 -3.22 16.14
CA SER A 13 26.48 -3.92 15.91
C SER A 13 26.64 -4.18 14.43
N ALA A 14 27.42 -3.34 13.74
CA ALA A 14 27.96 -3.66 12.42
C ALA A 14 29.10 -4.64 12.59
N VAL A 15 28.93 -5.89 12.20
CA VAL A 15 30.00 -6.88 12.09
C VAL A 15 30.66 -6.72 10.73
N MET A 16 31.79 -6.04 10.69
CA MET A 16 32.72 -6.10 9.56
C MET A 16 33.58 -7.39 9.72
N ILE A 17 33.39 -8.32 8.80
CA ILE A 17 34.31 -9.42 8.65
C ILE A 17 35.36 -8.99 7.61
N LEU A 18 36.55 -8.62 8.10
CA LEU A 18 37.76 -8.52 7.28
C LEU A 18 38.30 -9.95 7.08
N THR A 19 38.24 -10.49 5.88
CA THR A 19 39.03 -11.65 5.49
C THR A 19 40.10 -11.22 4.48
N GLY A 20 41.27 -11.68 4.76
CA GLY A 20 42.57 -11.25 4.25
C GLY A 20 42.77 -11.31 2.74
N LEU A 21 43.67 -10.40 2.35
CA LEU A 21 44.26 -10.28 1.05
C LEU A 21 45.19 -11.48 0.75
N THR A 22 44.86 -12.19 -0.32
CA THR A 22 45.85 -12.90 -1.12
C THR A 22 45.73 -12.39 -2.55
N ALA A 23 46.78 -11.71 -3.00
CA ALA A 23 46.92 -11.22 -4.35
C ALA A 23 47.03 -12.41 -5.31
N CYS A 24 46.14 -12.46 -6.30
CA CYS A 24 46.35 -13.11 -7.59
C CYS A 24 45.52 -12.34 -8.63
N ASP A 25 46.13 -12.05 -9.77
CA ASP A 25 45.57 -11.40 -10.94
C ASP A 25 44.16 -11.94 -11.29
N GLY A 26 43.24 -11.03 -11.46
CA GLY A 26 41.90 -11.35 -11.94
C GLY A 26 40.89 -10.40 -11.32
N THR A 27 40.18 -9.66 -12.14
CA THR A 27 39.01 -8.83 -11.85
C THR A 27 38.40 -9.09 -10.47
N ALA A 28 38.48 -8.12 -9.58
CA ALA A 28 37.82 -8.19 -8.27
C ALA A 28 36.38 -8.67 -8.45
N PRO A 29 35.91 -9.64 -7.69
CA PRO A 29 34.49 -10.05 -7.75
C PRO A 29 33.66 -8.81 -7.49
N ALA A 30 32.76 -8.47 -8.41
CA ALA A 30 31.81 -7.39 -8.23
C ALA A 30 31.15 -7.59 -6.86
N GLY A 31 31.30 -6.61 -5.96
CA GLY A 31 30.59 -6.61 -4.68
C GLY A 31 29.11 -6.91 -4.90
N PRO A 32 28.38 -7.37 -3.87
CA PRO A 32 26.96 -7.61 -4.01
C PRO A 32 26.31 -6.38 -4.62
N ALA A 33 25.58 -6.58 -5.74
CA ALA A 33 24.95 -5.51 -6.47
C ALA A 33 24.07 -4.70 -5.50
N GLU A 34 24.21 -3.38 -5.53
CA GLU A 34 23.38 -2.49 -4.73
C GLU A 34 21.90 -2.79 -5.02
N LEU A 35 21.08 -2.90 -3.95
CA LEU A 35 19.66 -3.12 -4.10
C LEU A 35 19.01 -1.87 -4.69
N THR A 36 18.37 -2.03 -5.83
CA THR A 36 17.62 -1.00 -6.52
C THR A 36 16.21 -1.48 -6.76
N TRP A 37 15.29 -0.57 -7.10
CA TRP A 37 13.95 -0.97 -7.50
C TRP A 37 13.97 -1.98 -8.64
N GLN A 38 14.83 -1.78 -9.65
CA GLN A 38 14.90 -2.62 -10.85
C GLN A 38 15.32 -4.08 -10.57
N ASN A 39 16.13 -4.31 -9.55
CA ASN A 39 16.56 -5.67 -9.17
C ASN A 39 15.86 -6.20 -7.92
N SER A 40 14.84 -5.50 -7.43
CA SER A 40 14.12 -5.86 -6.22
C SER A 40 13.22 -7.09 -6.39
N ARG A 41 13.02 -7.80 -5.29
CA ARG A 41 12.06 -8.89 -5.20
C ARG A 41 10.62 -8.39 -5.40
N THR A 42 10.31 -7.21 -4.85
CA THR A 42 8.97 -6.61 -4.97
C THR A 42 8.63 -6.31 -6.43
N LYS A 43 9.54 -5.69 -7.19
CA LYS A 43 9.32 -5.49 -8.62
C LYS A 43 9.13 -6.81 -9.36
N LYS A 44 10.00 -7.76 -9.13
CA LYS A 44 9.90 -9.10 -9.74
C LYS A 44 8.58 -9.79 -9.40
N TYR A 45 8.10 -9.65 -8.15
CA TYR A 45 6.80 -10.19 -7.74
C TYR A 45 5.66 -9.55 -8.54
N LEU A 46 5.62 -8.21 -8.62
CA LEU A 46 4.58 -7.48 -9.38
C LEU A 46 4.62 -7.82 -10.87
N ASP A 47 5.80 -7.85 -11.47
CA ASP A 47 5.99 -8.21 -12.88
C ASP A 47 5.52 -9.65 -13.16
N THR A 48 5.87 -10.59 -12.31
CA THR A 48 5.46 -12.01 -12.43
C THR A 48 3.94 -12.16 -12.35
N LYS A 49 3.30 -11.40 -11.46
CA LYS A 49 1.84 -11.36 -11.32
C LYS A 49 1.16 -10.47 -12.37
N ARG A 50 1.92 -9.77 -13.20
CA ARG A 50 1.44 -8.80 -14.22
C ARG A 50 0.60 -7.66 -13.63
N ILE A 51 0.90 -7.25 -12.41
CA ILE A 51 0.20 -6.18 -11.72
C ILE A 51 0.74 -4.84 -12.20
N THR A 52 -0.15 -3.96 -12.64
CA THR A 52 0.21 -2.63 -13.14
C THR A 52 -0.57 -1.55 -12.42
N ALA A 53 -0.04 -0.31 -12.37
CA ALA A 53 -0.75 0.82 -11.79
C ALA A 53 -2.02 1.22 -12.58
N GLN A 54 -2.18 0.71 -13.80
CA GLN A 54 -3.33 1.00 -14.65
C GLN A 54 -4.53 0.09 -14.37
N GLU A 55 -4.28 -1.14 -13.93
CA GLU A 55 -5.33 -2.09 -13.64
C GLU A 55 -4.85 -3.11 -12.61
N TYR A 56 -5.57 -3.19 -11.50
CA TYR A 56 -5.39 -4.24 -10.48
C TYR A 56 -6.55 -4.26 -9.47
N THR A 57 -6.62 -5.32 -8.70
CA THR A 57 -7.43 -5.42 -7.48
C THR A 57 -6.54 -5.77 -6.31
N LEU A 58 -6.69 -5.09 -5.21
CA LEU A 58 -6.14 -5.43 -3.91
C LEU A 58 -7.27 -5.85 -2.98
N THR A 59 -7.16 -7.04 -2.42
CA THR A 59 -7.94 -7.47 -1.26
C THR A 59 -6.99 -7.70 -0.10
N ALA A 60 -7.30 -7.19 1.08
CA ALA A 60 -6.48 -7.38 2.26
C ALA A 60 -7.32 -7.32 3.53
N ASP A 61 -6.81 -7.92 4.59
CA ASP A 61 -7.29 -7.71 5.95
C ASP A 61 -6.51 -6.56 6.58
N MET A 62 -7.21 -5.58 7.09
CA MET A 62 -6.65 -4.39 7.71
C MET A 62 -7.12 -4.29 9.16
N MET A 63 -6.23 -3.94 10.08
CA MET A 63 -6.60 -3.66 11.46
C MET A 63 -6.96 -2.19 11.61
N ALA A 64 -8.22 -1.89 11.83
CA ALA A 64 -8.71 -0.54 12.08
C ALA A 64 -9.37 -0.46 13.46
N SER A 65 -8.88 0.42 14.33
CA SER A 65 -9.41 0.61 15.70
C SER A 65 -9.52 -0.69 16.50
N GLY A 66 -8.56 -1.61 16.34
CA GLY A 66 -8.55 -2.91 17.02
C GLY A 66 -9.51 -3.94 16.43
N GLN A 67 -10.18 -3.63 15.35
CA GLN A 67 -11.06 -4.56 14.61
C GLN A 67 -10.43 -4.92 13.26
N LYS A 68 -10.62 -6.18 12.87
CA LYS A 68 -10.22 -6.66 11.55
C LYS A 68 -11.29 -6.25 10.54
N VAL A 69 -10.86 -5.56 9.49
CA VAL A 69 -11.73 -5.06 8.41
C VAL A 69 -11.19 -5.57 7.08
N GLU A 70 -12.03 -6.17 6.25
CA GLU A 70 -11.67 -6.52 4.89
C GLU A 70 -11.66 -5.25 4.02
N LEU A 71 -10.53 -5.01 3.35
CA LEU A 71 -10.35 -3.96 2.35
C LEU A 71 -10.46 -4.57 0.96
N LYS A 72 -11.29 -3.97 0.11
CA LYS A 72 -11.26 -4.20 -1.35
C LYS A 72 -10.98 -2.88 -2.04
N TYR A 73 -9.99 -2.87 -2.90
CA TYR A 73 -9.63 -1.73 -3.72
C TYR A 73 -9.39 -2.20 -5.15
N ALA A 74 -9.97 -1.53 -6.12
CA ALA A 74 -9.75 -1.84 -7.52
C ALA A 74 -9.57 -0.56 -8.34
N ILE A 75 -8.70 -0.64 -9.34
CA ILE A 75 -8.44 0.44 -10.29
C ILE A 75 -8.48 -0.09 -11.72
N LYS A 76 -9.01 0.71 -12.65
CA LYS A 76 -8.97 0.46 -14.10
C LYS A 76 -8.93 1.79 -14.85
N GLY A 77 -7.74 2.14 -15.29
CA GLY A 77 -7.49 3.45 -15.90
C GLY A 77 -7.80 4.59 -14.93
N LYS A 78 -8.81 5.39 -15.27
CA LYS A 78 -9.28 6.50 -14.42
C LYS A 78 -10.35 6.08 -13.41
N ARG A 79 -10.96 4.91 -13.58
CA ARG A 79 -11.95 4.40 -12.62
C ARG A 79 -11.27 3.80 -11.41
N ALA A 80 -11.82 4.04 -10.24
CA ALA A 80 -11.38 3.43 -8.99
C ALA A 80 -12.56 3.10 -8.08
N GLY A 81 -12.40 2.10 -7.27
CA GLY A 81 -13.38 1.72 -6.25
C GLY A 81 -12.71 1.26 -4.97
N TYR A 82 -13.40 1.49 -3.88
CA TYR A 82 -12.97 1.15 -2.54
C TYR A 82 -14.16 0.62 -1.74
N GLU A 83 -13.94 -0.43 -1.01
CA GLU A 83 -14.92 -1.00 -0.08
C GLU A 83 -14.23 -1.45 1.20
N THR A 84 -14.78 -1.06 2.34
CA THR A 84 -14.55 -1.69 3.63
C THR A 84 -15.89 -1.91 4.27
N ALA A 85 -16.16 -3.06 4.84
CA ALA A 85 -17.43 -3.40 5.43
C ALA A 85 -18.66 -3.08 4.53
N ALA A 86 -19.86 -3.31 5.02
CA ALA A 86 -21.08 -3.22 4.20
C ALA A 86 -21.49 -1.79 3.81
N ASP A 87 -21.06 -0.80 4.58
CA ASP A 87 -21.54 0.58 4.55
C ASP A 87 -20.49 1.63 4.22
N SER A 88 -19.28 1.19 3.88
CA SER A 88 -18.19 2.10 3.51
C SER A 88 -17.70 1.78 2.10
N LYS A 89 -18.36 2.39 1.12
CA LYS A 89 -18.06 2.19 -0.30
C LYS A 89 -17.92 3.53 -1.01
N LEU A 90 -16.93 3.59 -1.89
CA LEU A 90 -16.69 4.77 -2.71
C LEU A 90 -16.26 4.34 -4.12
N ARG A 91 -16.69 5.10 -5.12
CA ARG A 91 -16.36 4.90 -6.54
C ARG A 91 -15.94 6.21 -7.16
N VAL A 92 -15.04 6.14 -8.13
CA VAL A 92 -14.71 7.24 -9.03
C VAL A 92 -14.87 6.73 -10.45
N ASP A 93 -15.61 7.45 -11.28
CA ASP A 93 -15.75 7.12 -12.71
C ASP A 93 -14.61 7.71 -13.56
N GLY A 94 -14.67 7.45 -14.88
CA GLY A 94 -13.67 7.96 -15.83
C GLY A 94 -13.71 9.48 -16.03
N ASP A 95 -14.81 10.12 -15.71
CA ASP A 95 -15.06 11.57 -15.86
C ASP A 95 -14.70 12.35 -14.59
N GLY A 96 -14.49 11.66 -13.47
CA GLY A 96 -14.13 12.26 -12.19
C GLY A 96 -15.32 12.49 -11.26
N ASN A 97 -16.52 11.99 -11.59
CA ASN A 97 -17.61 11.96 -10.62
C ASN A 97 -17.27 10.95 -9.51
N VAL A 98 -17.67 11.29 -8.30
CA VAL A 98 -17.49 10.45 -7.13
C VAL A 98 -18.83 9.99 -6.60
N TYR A 99 -18.91 8.72 -6.26
CA TYR A 99 -20.09 8.08 -5.70
C TYR A 99 -19.72 7.47 -4.37
N LEU A 100 -20.46 7.81 -3.33
CA LEU A 100 -20.27 7.20 -2.02
C LEU A 100 -21.58 6.77 -1.39
N ILE A 101 -21.53 5.76 -0.54
CA ILE A 101 -22.66 5.37 0.29
C ILE A 101 -22.76 6.33 1.46
N GLY A 102 -23.95 6.92 1.63
CA GLY A 102 -24.34 7.69 2.80
C GLY A 102 -25.59 7.12 3.44
N SER A 103 -25.89 7.52 4.65
CA SER A 103 -27.13 7.15 5.33
C SER A 103 -28.10 8.32 5.41
N ARG A 104 -29.37 8.09 5.10
CA ARG A 104 -30.41 9.09 5.19
C ARG A 104 -31.29 8.88 6.42
N GLY A 105 -31.47 9.98 7.17
CA GLY A 105 -32.44 10.05 8.27
C GLY A 105 -32.16 9.10 9.43
N SER A 106 -33.17 9.00 10.31
CA SER A 106 -33.11 8.14 11.52
C SER A 106 -33.14 6.65 11.22
N ASN A 107 -33.63 6.25 10.05
CA ASN A 107 -33.77 4.84 9.65
C ASN A 107 -32.46 4.23 9.10
N LYS A 108 -31.42 5.04 8.93
CA LYS A 108 -30.12 4.61 8.39
C LYS A 108 -30.23 3.85 7.06
N GLU A 109 -31.21 4.20 6.22
CA GLU A 109 -31.25 3.67 4.86
C GLU A 109 -30.02 4.14 4.10
N LEU A 110 -29.34 3.18 3.45
CA LEU A 110 -28.14 3.46 2.68
C LEU A 110 -28.55 3.95 1.29
N GLU A 111 -28.01 5.08 0.89
CA GLU A 111 -28.23 5.71 -0.41
C GLU A 111 -26.89 5.94 -1.11
N TRP A 112 -26.87 5.89 -2.45
CA TRP A 112 -25.75 6.32 -3.24
C TRP A 112 -25.85 7.80 -3.57
N TRP A 113 -24.86 8.56 -3.13
CA TRP A 113 -24.74 9.99 -3.38
C TRP A 113 -23.67 10.22 -4.43
N GLN A 114 -24.03 10.98 -5.48
CA GLN A 114 -23.09 11.43 -6.50
C GLN A 114 -22.61 12.84 -6.19
N TYR A 115 -21.31 13.02 -6.24
CA TYR A 115 -20.65 14.33 -6.26
C TYR A 115 -20.14 14.57 -7.68
N PRO A 116 -20.67 15.60 -8.39
CA PRO A 116 -20.29 15.86 -9.76
C PRO A 116 -18.80 16.20 -9.91
N ALA A 117 -18.22 15.79 -11.01
CA ALA A 117 -16.83 16.12 -11.35
C ALA A 117 -16.59 17.65 -11.32
N GLY A 118 -15.44 18.06 -10.79
CA GLY A 118 -15.09 19.47 -10.62
C GLY A 118 -15.70 20.16 -9.39
N SER A 119 -16.55 19.47 -8.62
CA SER A 119 -16.95 19.95 -7.29
C SER A 119 -15.81 19.76 -6.29
N GLN A 120 -15.71 20.65 -5.30
CA GLN A 120 -14.67 20.55 -4.26
C GLN A 120 -14.75 19.22 -3.50
N SER A 121 -15.96 18.76 -3.23
CA SER A 121 -16.19 17.48 -2.56
C SER A 121 -15.74 16.31 -3.42
N ALA A 122 -16.04 16.29 -4.73
CA ALA A 122 -15.59 15.23 -5.63
C ALA A 122 -14.05 15.19 -5.70
N GLU A 123 -13.39 16.34 -5.83
CA GLU A 123 -11.92 16.40 -5.84
C GLU A 123 -11.32 15.88 -4.54
N SER A 124 -11.89 16.28 -3.39
CA SER A 124 -11.44 15.83 -2.07
C SER A 124 -11.60 14.31 -1.90
N TYR A 125 -12.74 13.75 -2.27
CA TYR A 125 -12.96 12.31 -2.18
C TYR A 125 -12.12 11.52 -3.19
N ALA A 126 -11.97 12.00 -4.43
CA ALA A 126 -11.11 11.37 -5.43
C ALA A 126 -9.64 11.40 -4.99
N HIS A 127 -9.20 12.50 -4.40
CA HIS A 127 -7.88 12.59 -3.78
C HIS A 127 -7.76 11.60 -2.63
N SER A 128 -8.75 11.54 -1.75
CA SER A 128 -8.76 10.61 -0.62
C SER A 128 -8.65 9.14 -1.06
N ILE A 129 -9.39 8.71 -2.11
CA ILE A 129 -9.21 7.35 -2.66
C ILE A 129 -7.79 7.11 -3.14
N ARG A 130 -7.20 8.09 -3.81
CA ARG A 130 -5.88 7.92 -4.43
C ARG A 130 -4.74 8.11 -3.43
N ALA A 131 -4.91 8.98 -2.44
CA ALA A 131 -3.85 9.39 -1.53
C ALA A 131 -4.00 8.89 -0.08
N CYS A 132 -5.22 8.80 0.44
CA CYS A 132 -5.43 8.54 1.87
C CYS A 132 -6.08 7.19 2.17
N TRP A 133 -7.01 6.77 1.33
CA TRP A 133 -7.56 5.42 1.38
C TRP A 133 -6.66 4.44 0.64
N GLY A 134 -5.86 4.94 -0.28
CA GLY A 134 -4.67 4.28 -0.70
C GLY A 134 -3.65 4.20 0.44
N TYR A 135 -4.03 3.55 1.56
CA TYR A 135 -3.02 2.96 2.42
C TYR A 135 -2.12 2.01 1.63
N PHE A 136 -2.40 1.90 0.35
CA PHE A 136 -1.61 1.14 -0.60
C PHE A 136 -1.51 1.90 -1.92
N THR A 137 -0.34 2.43 -2.19
CA THR A 137 0.06 2.92 -3.51
C THR A 137 0.96 1.89 -4.14
N LEU A 138 0.57 1.40 -5.32
CA LEU A 138 1.40 0.43 -6.03
C LEU A 138 2.76 1.05 -6.37
N PRO A 139 3.88 0.45 -5.98
CA PRO A 139 5.21 0.93 -6.37
C PRO A 139 5.43 0.73 -7.87
N THR A 140 6.02 1.75 -8.49
CA THR A 140 6.32 1.78 -9.93
C THR A 140 7.70 2.39 -10.17
N ASP A 141 8.19 2.31 -11.39
CA ASP A 141 9.45 2.95 -11.80
C ASP A 141 9.44 4.48 -11.58
N GLN A 142 8.26 5.09 -11.49
CA GLN A 142 8.10 6.55 -11.40
C GLN A 142 7.95 7.06 -9.97
N ASN A 143 7.54 6.20 -9.03
CA ASN A 143 7.19 6.63 -7.68
C ASN A 143 8.02 6.01 -6.56
N VAL A 144 8.91 5.06 -6.85
CA VAL A 144 9.83 4.52 -5.84
C VAL A 144 11.02 5.44 -5.66
N GLY A 145 11.14 6.05 -4.49
CA GLY A 145 12.24 6.96 -4.15
C GLY A 145 13.44 6.26 -3.52
N SER A 146 13.21 5.23 -2.73
CA SER A 146 14.30 4.44 -2.13
C SER A 146 13.80 3.04 -1.78
N ILE A 147 14.74 2.11 -1.70
CA ILE A 147 14.50 0.73 -1.30
C ILE A 147 15.62 0.24 -0.39
N SER A 148 15.31 -0.57 0.58
CA SER A 148 16.27 -1.25 1.44
C SER A 148 15.79 -2.66 1.78
N ALA A 149 16.74 -3.58 1.91
CA ALA A 149 16.45 -4.94 2.39
C ALA A 149 16.63 -5.04 3.90
N GLY A 150 15.90 -5.95 4.51
CA GLY A 150 15.98 -6.20 5.94
C GLY A 150 15.33 -7.50 6.35
N LYS A 151 15.05 -7.60 7.64
CA LYS A 151 14.31 -8.71 8.23
C LYS A 151 13.29 -8.17 9.22
N TYR A 152 12.13 -8.81 9.27
CA TYR A 152 11.08 -8.50 10.23
C TYR A 152 10.70 -9.76 11.00
N LYS A 153 10.65 -9.66 12.32
CA LYS A 153 10.22 -10.77 13.18
C LYS A 153 8.78 -10.50 13.63
N LYS A 154 7.92 -11.46 13.32
CA LYS A 154 6.54 -11.50 13.81
C LYS A 154 6.32 -12.84 14.48
N ASP A 155 5.91 -12.81 15.73
CA ASP A 155 5.84 -13.99 16.59
C ASP A 155 7.20 -14.73 16.62
N ASP A 156 7.25 -16.01 16.34
CA ASP A 156 8.49 -16.79 16.28
C ASP A 156 9.09 -16.92 14.88
N LYS A 157 8.51 -16.25 13.88
CA LYS A 157 8.93 -16.32 12.49
C LYS A 157 9.67 -15.06 12.05
N THR A 158 10.72 -15.25 11.25
CA THR A 158 11.49 -14.17 10.63
C THR A 158 11.21 -14.13 9.14
N TYR A 159 10.86 -12.96 8.63
CA TYR A 159 10.56 -12.69 7.24
C TYR A 159 11.67 -11.86 6.62
N ASP A 160 12.01 -12.15 5.37
CA ASP A 160 12.84 -11.25 4.58
C ASP A 160 12.00 -10.06 4.16
N THR A 161 12.59 -8.86 4.16
CA THR A 161 11.83 -7.65 3.84
C THR A 161 12.49 -6.79 2.80
N GLU A 162 11.64 -6.10 2.04
CA GLU A 162 12.01 -4.92 1.25
C GLU A 162 11.16 -3.74 1.70
N THR A 163 11.83 -2.69 2.18
CA THR A 163 11.18 -1.45 2.61
C THR A 163 11.35 -0.40 1.52
N LEU A 164 10.22 0.10 1.01
CA LEU A 164 10.17 1.08 -0.07
C LEU A 164 9.58 2.39 0.43
N LYS A 165 10.18 3.52 0.02
CA LYS A 165 9.52 4.82 0.06
C LYS A 165 8.83 5.05 -1.28
N VAL A 166 7.51 5.13 -1.26
CA VAL A 166 6.70 5.31 -2.47
C VAL A 166 6.06 6.69 -2.42
N TYR A 167 6.34 7.49 -3.43
CA TYR A 167 5.80 8.84 -3.55
C TYR A 167 4.42 8.80 -4.20
N GLN A 168 3.53 9.63 -3.68
CA GLN A 168 2.23 9.89 -4.25
C GLN A 168 1.96 11.38 -4.13
N GLU A 169 1.91 12.07 -5.24
CA GLU A 169 1.82 13.54 -5.30
C GLU A 169 2.92 14.21 -4.45
N ASN A 170 2.55 14.87 -3.35
CA ASN A 170 3.48 15.60 -2.47
C ASN A 170 3.80 14.86 -1.16
N VAL A 171 3.34 13.63 -1.02
CA VAL A 171 3.58 12.80 0.17
C VAL A 171 4.25 11.51 -0.21
N TYR A 172 4.85 10.85 0.77
CA TYR A 172 5.34 9.50 0.59
C TYR A 172 4.82 8.60 1.71
N ALA A 173 4.63 7.34 1.37
CA ALA A 173 4.38 6.29 2.33
C ALA A 173 5.55 5.31 2.36
N THR A 174 5.80 4.72 3.51
CA THR A 174 6.78 3.66 3.66
C THR A 174 6.05 2.33 3.69
N TYR A 175 6.38 1.45 2.73
CA TYR A 175 5.83 0.11 2.64
C TYR A 175 6.94 -0.90 2.92
N THR A 176 6.73 -1.80 3.87
CA THR A 176 7.61 -2.92 4.11
C THR A 176 6.94 -4.22 3.65
N TYR A 177 7.40 -4.74 2.54
CA TYR A 177 6.95 -6.01 1.97
C TYR A 177 7.66 -7.14 2.68
N CYS A 178 6.91 -8.04 3.31
CA CYS A 178 7.42 -9.12 4.12
C CYS A 178 7.20 -10.47 3.39
N TYR A 179 8.29 -11.17 3.15
CA TYR A 179 8.32 -12.40 2.35
C TYR A 179 8.65 -13.63 3.19
N ASP A 180 7.91 -14.71 2.95
CA ASP A 180 8.23 -16.05 3.39
C ASP A 180 8.76 -16.84 2.19
N GLY A 181 10.07 -17.05 2.14
CA GLY A 181 10.70 -17.55 0.93
C GLY A 181 10.43 -16.60 -0.25
N ASN A 182 9.74 -17.08 -1.28
CA ASN A 182 9.39 -16.28 -2.46
C ASN A 182 7.98 -15.70 -2.42
N GLU A 183 7.18 -16.03 -1.42
CA GLU A 183 5.79 -15.60 -1.33
C GLU A 183 5.67 -14.33 -0.49
N LEU A 184 4.88 -13.36 -0.97
CA LEU A 184 4.50 -12.19 -0.20
C LEU A 184 3.50 -12.61 0.88
N SER A 185 3.87 -12.39 2.15
CA SER A 185 3.04 -12.77 3.29
C SER A 185 2.18 -11.62 3.79
N PHE A 186 2.77 -10.43 3.93
CA PHE A 186 2.05 -9.24 4.35
C PHE A 186 2.84 -7.97 4.02
N ILE A 187 2.16 -6.83 4.10
CA ILE A 187 2.77 -5.51 3.92
C ILE A 187 2.49 -4.68 5.18
N LEU A 188 3.55 -4.05 5.70
CA LEU A 188 3.42 -3.03 6.73
C LEU A 188 3.42 -1.67 6.05
N VAL A 189 2.51 -0.79 6.49
CA VAL A 189 2.38 0.58 5.99
C VAL A 189 2.58 1.53 7.14
N GLU A 190 3.68 2.28 7.13
CA GLU A 190 3.94 3.27 8.16
C GLU A 190 3.22 4.59 7.82
N PRO A 191 2.65 5.26 8.84
CA PRO A 191 2.77 4.99 10.28
C PRO A 191 1.62 4.16 10.87
N ILE A 192 0.69 3.61 10.12
CA ILE A 192 -0.63 3.33 10.66
C ILE A 192 -1.07 1.86 10.63
N VAL A 193 -0.75 1.05 9.60
CA VAL A 193 -1.51 -0.19 9.39
C VAL A 193 -0.69 -1.36 8.85
N GLY A 194 -0.93 -2.55 9.41
CA GLY A 194 -0.57 -3.81 8.78
C GLY A 194 -1.70 -4.29 7.86
N MET A 195 -1.36 -4.70 6.64
CA MET A 195 -2.25 -5.41 5.75
C MET A 195 -1.84 -6.88 5.71
N GLU A 196 -2.74 -7.75 6.08
CA GLU A 196 -2.56 -9.20 6.08
C GLU A 196 -3.44 -9.85 5.02
N ASN A 197 -3.18 -11.12 4.71
CA ASN A 197 -3.95 -11.90 3.73
C ASN A 197 -4.13 -11.15 2.40
N ILE A 198 -3.02 -10.62 1.90
CA ILE A 198 -3.00 -9.80 0.69
C ILE A 198 -3.23 -10.69 -0.53
N ASP A 199 -4.21 -10.30 -1.34
CA ASP A 199 -4.43 -10.84 -2.67
C ASP A 199 -4.40 -9.70 -3.70
N LEU A 200 -3.35 -9.71 -4.53
CA LEU A 200 -3.15 -8.76 -5.62
C LEU A 200 -3.42 -9.46 -6.95
N LYS A 201 -4.44 -9.00 -7.67
CA LYS A 201 -4.83 -9.52 -8.99
C LYS A 201 -4.55 -8.50 -10.09
N PRO A 202 -4.12 -8.94 -11.29
CA PRO A 202 -3.79 -8.04 -12.40
C PRO A 202 -5.03 -7.48 -13.12
N THR A 203 -6.23 -7.86 -12.70
CA THR A 203 -7.49 -7.40 -13.29
C THR A 203 -8.31 -6.64 -12.24
N ALA A 204 -9.03 -5.62 -12.69
CA ALA A 204 -9.96 -4.92 -11.82
C ALA A 204 -11.19 -5.77 -11.50
N ASP A 205 -11.60 -5.77 -10.25
CA ASP A 205 -12.92 -6.29 -9.85
C ASP A 205 -13.99 -5.29 -10.29
N GLU A 206 -14.72 -5.63 -11.35
CA GLU A 206 -15.76 -4.76 -11.91
C GLU A 206 -16.87 -4.45 -10.88
N ALA A 207 -17.16 -5.33 -9.93
CA ALA A 207 -18.14 -5.05 -8.87
C ALA A 207 -17.68 -3.92 -7.95
N VAL A 208 -16.36 -3.81 -7.73
CA VAL A 208 -15.76 -2.77 -6.88
C VAL A 208 -15.71 -1.41 -7.58
N ILE A 209 -15.65 -1.36 -8.92
CA ILE A 209 -15.56 -0.12 -9.70
C ILE A 209 -16.84 0.20 -10.51
N ALA A 210 -17.86 -0.65 -10.43
CA ALA A 210 -19.13 -0.42 -11.13
C ALA A 210 -19.82 0.84 -10.57
N ILE A 211 -20.33 1.67 -11.48
CA ILE A 211 -21.08 2.85 -11.11
C ILE A 211 -22.48 2.43 -10.64
N PRO A 212 -22.86 2.76 -9.40
CA PRO A 212 -24.16 2.40 -8.85
C PRO A 212 -25.27 3.30 -9.41
N PRO A 213 -26.53 2.87 -9.31
CA PRO A 213 -27.65 3.78 -9.46
C PRO A 213 -27.57 4.90 -8.41
N VAL A 214 -27.86 6.13 -8.84
CA VAL A 214 -27.73 7.33 -7.99
C VAL A 214 -29.07 7.66 -7.35
N ASP A 215 -29.09 7.73 -6.02
CA ASP A 215 -30.27 8.14 -5.26
C ASP A 215 -30.30 9.68 -5.09
N ARG A 216 -29.12 10.29 -5.01
CA ARG A 216 -29.02 11.75 -4.81
C ARG A 216 -27.78 12.32 -5.50
N VAL A 217 -27.98 13.45 -6.19
CA VAL A 217 -26.88 14.31 -6.67
C VAL A 217 -26.65 15.41 -5.64
N MET A 218 -25.43 15.46 -5.13
CA MET A 218 -25.01 16.44 -4.14
C MET A 218 -24.62 17.74 -4.85
N LYS A 219 -24.83 18.86 -4.15
CA LYS A 219 -24.38 20.19 -4.58
C LYS A 219 -23.41 20.67 -3.52
N ASP A 220 -22.31 21.28 -3.97
CA ASP A 220 -21.41 22.00 -3.05
C ASP A 220 -22.10 23.23 -2.48
#